data_cc58fc300a22fd0dd33fb48b09e64273
#
_entry.id   cc58fc300a22fd0dd33fb48b09e64273
#
_cell.length_a   1.000
_cell.length_b   1.000
_cell.length_c   1.000
_cell.angle_alpha   90.00
_cell.angle_beta   90.00
_cell.angle_gamma   90.00
#
_symmetry.space_group_name_H-M   'P 1'
#
loop_
_entity.id
_entity.type
_entity.pdbx_description
1 polymer ?
#
loop_
_entity_poly.entity_id
_entity_poly.type
_entity_poly.pdbx_seq_one_letter_code
_entity_poly.pdbx_strand_id
1 'polypeptide(L)'
;TDLATLTLLRVRVDLVHGGGPAINEMLKKVGVESRFAGGLRVTDAAAMEIVQQVLAGKVNKDLVAKLRGRGVGLCGMDGQMLRCTELDPQLGHVGEIVHVDPTLISSLLDSGYIPVIATVGMDDLGQAYNVNADTDAAQIAIALKAEKLVSLTDSAGELGDKEGEA
;
A
#
# COMPACT_ATOMS: atom_id res chain seq x y z
N THR A 1 -9.42 -3.48 -16.63
CA THR A 1 -9.34 -3.70 -18.10
C THR A 1 -8.18 -2.91 -18.68
N ASP A 2 -7.99 -1.67 -18.25
CA ASP A 2 -7.00 -0.77 -18.85
C ASP A 2 -5.56 -1.11 -18.45
N LEU A 3 -5.31 -1.53 -17.20
CA LEU A 3 -3.98 -1.94 -16.74
C LEU A 3 -3.47 -3.19 -17.48
N ALA A 4 -4.36 -4.17 -17.72
CA ALA A 4 -3.99 -5.35 -18.50
C ALA A 4 -3.68 -4.99 -19.97
N THR A 5 -4.32 -3.95 -20.52
CA THR A 5 -4.02 -3.42 -21.86
C THR A 5 -2.66 -2.76 -21.90
N LEU A 6 -2.28 -1.99 -20.88
CA LEU A 6 -0.96 -1.37 -20.79
C LEU A 6 0.17 -2.40 -20.81
N THR A 7 -0.01 -3.55 -20.15
CA THR A 7 1.00 -4.62 -20.19
C THR A 7 1.13 -5.27 -21.57
N LEU A 8 0.05 -5.33 -22.36
CA LEU A 8 0.13 -5.77 -23.77
C LEU A 8 0.96 -4.82 -24.62
N LEU A 9 0.99 -3.54 -24.28
CA LEU A 9 1.82 -2.51 -24.92
C LEU A 9 3.24 -2.47 -24.35
N ARG A 10 3.65 -3.47 -23.56
CA ARG A 10 4.94 -3.57 -22.87
C ARG A 10 5.20 -2.46 -21.85
N VAL A 11 4.16 -1.81 -21.33
CA VAL A 11 4.28 -0.92 -20.18
C VAL A 11 4.34 -1.78 -18.92
N ARG A 12 5.38 -1.57 -18.12
CA ARG A 12 5.57 -2.22 -16.82
C ARG A 12 4.73 -1.47 -15.79
N VAL A 13 3.76 -2.13 -15.19
CA VAL A 13 2.82 -1.52 -14.24
C VAL A 13 2.85 -2.30 -12.94
N ASP A 14 3.03 -1.61 -11.83
CA ASP A 14 2.72 -2.09 -10.49
C ASP A 14 1.58 -1.30 -9.88
N LEU A 15 0.86 -1.89 -8.97
CA LEU A 15 -0.29 -1.32 -8.30
C LEU A 15 -0.09 -1.36 -6.79
N VAL A 16 0.04 -0.20 -6.18
CA VAL A 16 0.08 -0.05 -4.72
C VAL A 16 -1.30 0.36 -4.22
N HIS A 17 -1.78 -0.25 -3.16
CA HIS A 17 -3.11 0.04 -2.65
C HIS A 17 -3.19 0.09 -1.13
N GLY A 18 -4.02 0.97 -0.61
CA GLY A 18 -4.54 0.94 0.74
C GLY A 18 -5.91 0.26 0.80
N GLY A 19 -6.73 0.62 1.78
CA GLY A 19 -8.08 0.05 1.95
C GLY A 19 -8.79 0.57 3.20
N GLY A 20 -8.64 1.85 3.49
CA GLY A 20 -9.23 2.50 4.67
C GLY A 20 -10.71 2.18 4.90
N PRO A 21 -11.59 2.29 3.89
CA PRO A 21 -13.00 1.94 4.03
C PRO A 21 -13.25 0.48 4.43
N ALA A 22 -12.53 -0.46 3.80
CA ALA A 22 -12.64 -1.89 4.11
C ALA A 22 -12.13 -2.22 5.53
N ILE A 23 -11.05 -1.57 5.97
CA ILE A 23 -10.54 -1.68 7.34
C ILE A 23 -11.60 -1.17 8.33
N ASN A 24 -12.17 0.02 8.09
CA ASN A 24 -13.20 0.60 8.96
C ASN A 24 -14.41 -0.33 9.09
N GLU A 25 -14.87 -0.90 7.99
CA GLU A 25 -15.98 -1.85 7.97
C GLU A 25 -15.66 -3.09 8.83
N MET A 26 -14.48 -3.66 8.70
CA MET A 26 -14.09 -4.85 9.46
C MET A 26 -13.90 -4.53 10.93
N LEU A 27 -13.20 -3.44 11.30
CA LEU A 27 -13.06 -3.01 12.70
C LEU A 27 -14.41 -2.84 13.36
N LYS A 28 -15.37 -2.20 12.68
CA LYS A 28 -16.75 -2.07 13.17
C LYS A 28 -17.44 -3.42 13.39
N LYS A 29 -17.27 -4.37 12.47
CA LYS A 29 -17.86 -5.73 12.57
C LYS A 29 -17.34 -6.51 13.78
N VAL A 30 -16.06 -6.33 14.12
CA VAL A 30 -15.44 -7.04 15.25
C VAL A 30 -15.46 -6.23 16.56
N GLY A 31 -16.05 -5.04 16.55
CA GLY A 31 -16.19 -4.20 17.74
C GLY A 31 -14.90 -3.51 18.19
N VAL A 32 -13.94 -3.32 17.28
CA VAL A 32 -12.71 -2.57 17.54
C VAL A 32 -12.89 -1.11 17.09
N GLU A 33 -12.57 -0.19 17.98
CA GLU A 33 -12.69 1.24 17.70
C GLU A 33 -11.61 1.70 16.69
N SER A 34 -12.04 2.48 15.70
CA SER A 34 -11.13 3.11 14.73
C SER A 34 -10.86 4.56 15.12
N ARG A 35 -9.60 4.90 15.38
CA ARG A 35 -9.16 6.26 15.73
C ARG A 35 -8.11 6.75 14.74
N PHE A 36 -8.04 8.06 14.57
CA PHE A 36 -7.07 8.73 13.70
C PHE A 36 -6.37 9.87 14.46
N ALA A 37 -5.10 10.07 14.18
CA ALA A 37 -4.31 11.19 14.65
C ALA A 37 -3.41 11.69 13.50
N GLY A 38 -3.45 12.99 13.22
CA GLY A 38 -2.68 13.58 12.12
C GLY A 38 -2.96 12.95 10.74
N GLY A 39 -4.17 12.46 10.50
CA GLY A 39 -4.54 11.77 9.25
C GLY A 39 -4.11 10.30 9.19
N LEU A 40 -3.34 9.82 10.16
CA LEU A 40 -2.92 8.42 10.25
C LEU A 40 -3.82 7.63 11.20
N ARG A 41 -4.05 6.36 10.87
CA ARG A 41 -4.84 5.46 11.72
C ARG A 41 -4.01 5.04 12.93
N VAL A 42 -4.48 5.33 14.13
CA VAL A 42 -3.92 4.73 15.35
C VAL A 42 -4.15 3.23 15.29
N THR A 43 -3.08 2.45 15.32
CA THR A 43 -3.11 1.02 15.01
C THR A 43 -2.48 0.23 16.16
N ASP A 44 -3.29 -0.15 17.15
CA ASP A 44 -2.85 -1.07 18.21
C ASP A 44 -2.68 -2.51 17.67
N ALA A 45 -2.24 -3.44 18.49
CA ALA A 45 -1.98 -4.81 18.08
C ALA A 45 -3.22 -5.49 17.48
N ALA A 46 -4.39 -5.30 18.08
CA ALA A 46 -5.65 -5.88 17.59
C ALA A 46 -6.07 -5.25 16.25
N ALA A 47 -5.94 -3.93 16.13
CA ALA A 47 -6.21 -3.23 14.88
C ALA A 47 -5.20 -3.64 13.78
N MET A 48 -3.92 -3.85 14.11
CA MET A 48 -2.90 -4.26 13.14
C MET A 48 -3.21 -5.63 12.53
N GLU A 49 -3.67 -6.58 13.35
CA GLU A 49 -4.09 -7.90 12.87
C GLU A 49 -5.22 -7.79 11.83
N ILE A 50 -6.21 -6.93 12.10
CA ILE A 50 -7.32 -6.66 11.17
C ILE A 50 -6.81 -5.94 9.90
N VAL A 51 -5.95 -4.94 10.05
CA VAL A 51 -5.36 -4.21 8.92
C VAL A 51 -4.64 -5.18 7.98
N GLN A 52 -3.80 -6.05 8.52
CA GLN A 52 -3.06 -7.04 7.72
C GLN A 52 -4.01 -8.00 7.00
N GLN A 53 -5.00 -8.57 7.69
CA GLN A 53 -5.98 -9.48 7.09
C GLN A 53 -6.79 -8.81 5.97
N VAL A 54 -7.26 -7.59 6.21
CA VAL A 54 -8.08 -6.86 5.24
C VAL A 54 -7.26 -6.42 4.03
N LEU A 55 -6.09 -5.81 4.25
CA LEU A 55 -5.28 -5.30 3.15
C LEU A 55 -4.67 -6.44 2.32
N ALA A 56 -3.93 -7.35 2.95
CA ALA A 56 -3.20 -8.40 2.25
C ALA A 56 -4.12 -9.55 1.78
N GLY A 57 -5.21 -9.79 2.49
CA GLY A 57 -6.19 -10.83 2.15
C GLY A 57 -7.31 -10.31 1.24
N LYS A 58 -8.22 -9.54 1.80
CA LYS A 58 -9.47 -9.16 1.11
C LYS A 58 -9.26 -8.19 -0.05
N VAL A 59 -8.74 -7.00 0.25
CA VAL A 59 -8.62 -5.92 -0.74
C VAL A 59 -7.64 -6.30 -1.85
N ASN A 60 -6.48 -6.82 -1.47
CA ASN A 60 -5.45 -7.27 -2.40
C ASN A 60 -6.00 -8.32 -3.38
N LYS A 61 -6.66 -9.36 -2.88
CA LYS A 61 -7.15 -10.45 -3.74
C LYS A 61 -8.35 -10.04 -4.59
N ASP A 62 -9.17 -9.11 -4.15
CA ASP A 62 -10.23 -8.52 -4.99
C ASP A 62 -9.64 -7.76 -6.19
N LEU A 63 -8.51 -7.05 -5.99
CA LEU A 63 -7.80 -6.36 -7.08
C LEU A 63 -7.14 -7.37 -8.03
N VAL A 64 -6.44 -8.36 -7.49
CA VAL A 64 -5.81 -9.43 -8.28
C VAL A 64 -6.82 -10.14 -9.18
N ALA A 65 -8.00 -10.47 -8.64
CA ALA A 65 -9.06 -11.13 -9.41
C ALA A 65 -9.51 -10.31 -10.64
N LYS A 66 -9.49 -8.98 -10.54
CA LYS A 66 -9.84 -8.08 -11.65
C LYS A 66 -8.79 -8.03 -12.76
N LEU A 67 -7.56 -8.46 -12.50
CA LEU A 67 -6.43 -8.43 -13.44
C LEU A 67 -6.32 -9.70 -14.31
N ARG A 68 -7.30 -10.60 -14.23
CA ARG A 68 -7.50 -11.75 -15.15
C ARG A 68 -6.25 -12.61 -15.36
N GLY A 69 -5.61 -13.03 -14.26
CA GLY A 69 -4.43 -13.90 -14.28
C GLY A 69 -3.09 -13.19 -14.51
N ARG A 70 -3.07 -11.88 -14.67
CA ARG A 70 -1.84 -11.10 -14.74
C ARG A 70 -1.41 -10.50 -13.41
N GLY A 71 -2.34 -10.35 -12.45
CA GLY A 71 -2.06 -9.82 -11.13
C GLY A 71 -1.39 -10.82 -10.21
N VAL A 72 -0.34 -10.40 -9.52
CA VAL A 72 0.28 -11.13 -8.40
C VAL A 72 0.18 -10.28 -7.16
N GLY A 73 -0.58 -10.76 -6.16
CA GLY A 73 -0.80 -10.03 -4.92
C GLY A 73 0.28 -10.28 -3.90
N LEU A 74 0.82 -9.19 -3.38
CA LEU A 74 1.88 -9.12 -2.37
C LEU A 74 1.50 -8.12 -1.27
N CYS A 75 2.22 -8.18 -0.16
CA CYS A 75 2.32 -7.06 0.77
C CYS A 75 3.80 -6.77 1.04
N GLY A 76 4.11 -5.67 1.69
CA GLY A 76 5.49 -5.26 1.92
C GLY A 76 6.32 -6.24 2.75
N MET A 77 5.69 -7.19 3.44
CA MET A 77 6.37 -8.26 4.18
C MET A 77 6.96 -9.32 3.25
N ASP A 78 6.36 -9.54 2.07
CA ASP A 78 6.83 -10.55 1.11
C ASP A 78 8.22 -10.19 0.60
N GLY A 79 9.17 -11.12 0.76
CA GLY A 79 10.57 -10.90 0.41
C GLY A 79 11.24 -9.76 1.20
N GLN A 80 10.67 -9.34 2.34
CA GLN A 80 11.11 -8.16 3.12
C GLN A 80 11.18 -6.89 2.27
N MET A 81 10.25 -6.76 1.33
CA MET A 81 10.23 -5.70 0.34
C MET A 81 10.14 -4.31 0.96
N LEU A 82 9.33 -4.15 2.03
CA LEU A 82 9.17 -2.91 2.78
C LEU A 82 9.65 -3.10 4.21
N ARG A 83 10.85 -2.64 4.49
CA ARG A 83 11.36 -2.60 5.86
C ARG A 83 10.93 -1.31 6.53
N CYS A 84 10.34 -1.45 7.71
CA CYS A 84 9.76 -0.37 8.49
C CYS A 84 10.36 -0.30 9.88
N THR A 85 10.26 0.89 10.47
CA THR A 85 10.38 1.11 11.92
C THR A 85 9.09 1.74 12.42
N GLU A 86 8.87 1.71 13.74
CA GLU A 86 7.75 2.44 14.34
C GLU A 86 7.88 3.95 14.05
N LEU A 87 6.82 4.54 13.49
CA LEU A 87 6.80 5.96 13.16
C LEU A 87 6.67 6.84 14.40
N ASP A 88 5.72 6.50 15.28
CA ASP A 88 5.42 7.21 16.53
C ASP A 88 4.75 6.22 17.50
N PRO A 89 5.30 6.06 18.73
CA PRO A 89 4.71 5.19 19.75
C PRO A 89 3.24 5.51 20.07
N GLN A 90 2.80 6.75 19.89
CA GLN A 90 1.40 7.14 20.12
C GLN A 90 0.45 6.60 19.03
N LEU A 91 0.98 6.27 17.86
CA LEU A 91 0.22 5.69 16.77
C LEU A 91 0.19 4.16 16.81
N GLY A 92 1.04 3.52 17.62
CA GLY A 92 1.19 2.08 17.69
C GLY A 92 1.88 1.52 16.44
N HIS A 93 1.34 0.44 15.86
CA HIS A 93 1.93 -0.24 14.70
C HIS A 93 1.71 0.51 13.38
N VAL A 94 2.09 1.78 13.37
CA VAL A 94 2.21 2.60 12.15
C VAL A 94 3.67 2.68 11.78
N GLY A 95 4.00 2.34 10.53
CA GLY A 95 5.38 2.22 10.08
C GLY A 95 5.85 3.41 9.27
N GLU A 96 7.13 3.75 9.50
CA GLU A 96 7.94 4.55 8.59
C GLU A 96 8.81 3.61 7.76
N ILE A 97 8.79 3.77 6.44
CA ILE A 97 9.61 2.97 5.54
C ILE A 97 11.06 3.43 5.63
N VAL A 98 11.95 2.54 6.02
CA VAL A 98 13.40 2.80 6.09
C VAL A 98 14.17 2.22 4.91
N HIS A 99 13.59 1.21 4.23
CA HIS A 99 14.20 0.61 3.05
C HIS A 99 13.15 -0.09 2.20
N VAL A 100 13.30 0.03 0.87
CA VAL A 100 12.53 -0.71 -0.12
C VAL A 100 13.47 -1.59 -0.93
N ASP A 101 13.24 -2.91 -0.93
CA ASP A 101 13.93 -3.83 -1.85
C ASP A 101 13.02 -4.07 -3.07
N PRO A 102 13.37 -3.55 -4.26
CA PRO A 102 12.55 -3.68 -5.45
C PRO A 102 12.73 -5.02 -6.19
N THR A 103 13.58 -5.92 -5.70
CA THR A 103 14.00 -7.14 -6.43
C THR A 103 12.81 -8.01 -6.80
N LEU A 104 11.90 -8.28 -5.87
CA LEU A 104 10.73 -9.12 -6.11
C LEU A 104 9.76 -8.46 -7.12
N ILE A 105 9.51 -7.17 -6.94
CA ILE A 105 8.65 -6.40 -7.86
C ILE A 105 9.23 -6.43 -9.28
N SER A 106 10.53 -6.14 -9.41
CA SER A 106 11.23 -6.14 -10.70
C SER A 106 11.16 -7.49 -11.40
N SER A 107 11.36 -8.58 -10.64
CA SER A 107 11.29 -9.95 -11.18
C SER A 107 9.89 -10.29 -11.72
N LEU A 108 8.84 -9.85 -11.05
CA LEU A 108 7.46 -10.04 -11.51
C LEU A 108 7.15 -9.20 -12.75
N LEU A 109 7.59 -7.94 -12.76
CA LEU A 109 7.44 -7.05 -13.92
C LEU A 109 8.17 -7.60 -15.15
N ASP A 110 9.38 -8.11 -14.98
CA ASP A 110 10.17 -8.73 -16.06
C ASP A 110 9.53 -10.02 -16.59
N SER A 111 8.81 -10.72 -15.73
CA SER A 111 8.02 -11.92 -16.08
C SER A 111 6.65 -11.58 -16.69
N GLY A 112 6.29 -10.30 -16.85
CA GLY A 112 5.05 -9.84 -17.47
C GLY A 112 3.83 -9.86 -16.55
N TYR A 113 4.05 -9.97 -15.24
CA TYR A 113 2.99 -9.83 -14.24
C TYR A 113 2.80 -8.38 -13.83
N ILE A 114 1.66 -8.11 -13.21
CA ILE A 114 1.32 -6.85 -12.53
C ILE A 114 1.40 -7.11 -11.03
N PRO A 115 2.45 -6.66 -10.33
CA PRO A 115 2.48 -6.72 -8.87
C PRO A 115 1.35 -5.87 -8.30
N VAL A 116 0.65 -6.40 -7.28
CA VAL A 116 -0.41 -5.70 -6.54
C VAL A 116 0.00 -5.70 -5.08
N ILE A 117 0.40 -4.55 -4.58
CA ILE A 117 1.11 -4.41 -3.31
C ILE A 117 0.20 -3.77 -2.27
N ALA A 118 -0.09 -4.52 -1.20
CA ALA A 118 -0.78 -4.01 -0.02
C ALA A 118 0.23 -3.32 0.91
N THR A 119 -0.16 -2.18 1.46
CA THR A 119 0.70 -1.29 2.26
C THR A 119 0.86 -1.76 3.72
N VAL A 120 1.40 -2.96 3.86
CA VAL A 120 1.81 -3.58 5.13
C VAL A 120 3.28 -3.92 5.03
N GLY A 121 4.12 -3.24 5.81
CA GLY A 121 5.54 -3.54 5.91
C GLY A 121 5.88 -4.29 7.20
N MET A 122 7.15 -4.56 7.45
CA MET A 122 7.62 -5.17 8.69
C MET A 122 9.00 -4.66 9.10
N ASP A 123 9.34 -4.84 10.38
CA ASP A 123 10.69 -4.66 10.87
C ASP A 123 11.56 -5.92 10.75
N ASP A 124 12.79 -5.84 11.20
CA ASP A 124 13.76 -6.96 11.16
C ASP A 124 13.36 -8.13 12.09
N LEU A 125 12.43 -7.92 13.01
CA LEU A 125 11.90 -8.95 13.93
C LEU A 125 10.61 -9.59 13.40
N GLY A 126 10.09 -9.11 12.26
CA GLY A 126 8.85 -9.60 11.65
C GLY A 126 7.59 -8.94 12.19
N GLN A 127 7.70 -7.87 12.98
CA GLN A 127 6.55 -7.09 13.43
C GLN A 127 5.94 -6.36 12.24
N ALA A 128 4.64 -6.57 12.00
CA ALA A 128 3.92 -5.91 10.93
C ALA A 128 3.58 -4.46 11.28
N TYR A 129 3.62 -3.59 10.29
CA TYR A 129 3.26 -2.17 10.39
C TYR A 129 2.29 -1.76 9.28
N ASN A 130 1.32 -0.95 9.66
CA ASN A 130 0.42 -0.25 8.74
C ASN A 130 1.16 0.96 8.15
N VAL A 131 1.28 1.02 6.83
CA VAL A 131 1.97 2.11 6.12
C VAL A 131 0.96 2.94 5.34
N ASN A 132 1.19 4.25 5.27
CA ASN A 132 0.38 5.14 4.44
C ASN A 132 0.58 4.80 2.95
N ALA A 133 -0.51 4.65 2.20
CA ALA A 133 -0.48 4.16 0.82
C ALA A 133 0.23 5.14 -0.14
N ASP A 134 0.08 6.44 0.04
CA ASP A 134 0.71 7.44 -0.83
C ASP A 134 2.23 7.46 -0.59
N THR A 135 2.64 7.38 0.69
CA THR A 135 4.05 7.29 1.08
C THR A 135 4.68 6.02 0.52
N ASP A 136 4.00 4.87 0.64
CA ASP A 136 4.47 3.58 0.14
C ASP A 136 4.63 3.60 -1.39
N ALA A 137 3.60 4.07 -2.10
CA ALA A 137 3.66 4.20 -3.56
C ALA A 137 4.82 5.08 -4.04
N ALA A 138 5.08 6.19 -3.35
CA ALA A 138 6.19 7.08 -3.67
C ALA A 138 7.55 6.41 -3.44
N GLN A 139 7.74 5.71 -2.32
CA GLN A 139 8.99 5.01 -2.01
C GLN A 139 9.25 3.85 -2.96
N ILE A 140 8.23 3.07 -3.32
CA ILE A 140 8.34 2.00 -4.32
C ILE A 140 8.69 2.59 -5.70
N ALA A 141 8.04 3.67 -6.12
CA ALA A 141 8.33 4.33 -7.39
C ALA A 141 9.78 4.81 -7.47
N ILE A 142 10.31 5.38 -6.38
CA ILE A 142 11.72 5.79 -6.28
C ILE A 142 12.65 4.57 -6.41
N ALA A 143 12.39 3.50 -5.67
CA ALA A 143 13.21 2.29 -5.66
C ALA A 143 13.24 1.60 -7.04
N LEU A 144 12.11 1.59 -7.74
CA LEU A 144 11.98 1.06 -9.11
C LEU A 144 12.51 2.01 -10.19
N LYS A 145 12.85 3.25 -9.85
CA LYS A 145 13.14 4.34 -10.80
C LYS A 145 12.02 4.48 -11.84
N ALA A 146 10.78 4.49 -11.36
CA ALA A 146 9.61 4.56 -12.19
C ALA A 146 9.60 5.87 -13.00
N GLU A 147 9.21 5.78 -14.26
CA GLU A 147 9.09 6.96 -15.12
C GLU A 147 7.89 7.83 -14.74
N LYS A 148 6.86 7.22 -14.15
CA LYS A 148 5.63 7.91 -13.77
C LYS A 148 4.98 7.23 -12.56
N LEU A 149 4.54 8.06 -11.61
CA LEU A 149 3.63 7.70 -10.52
C LEU A 149 2.26 8.33 -10.82
N VAL A 150 1.20 7.53 -10.74
CA VAL A 150 -0.18 7.97 -10.90
C VAL A 150 -0.96 7.67 -9.64
N SER A 151 -1.38 8.70 -8.92
CA SER A 151 -2.25 8.56 -7.76
C SER A 151 -3.72 8.58 -8.21
N LEU A 152 -4.48 7.57 -7.77
CA LEU A 152 -5.92 7.49 -7.95
C LEU A 152 -6.58 7.75 -6.60
N THR A 153 -7.27 8.88 -6.49
CA THR A 153 -7.97 9.27 -5.27
C THR A 153 -9.46 9.45 -5.57
N ASP A 154 -10.30 9.33 -4.55
CA ASP A 154 -11.73 9.63 -4.59
C ASP A 154 -12.04 11.10 -4.31
N SER A 155 -11.01 11.92 -4.03
CA SER A 155 -11.10 13.38 -3.91
C SER A 155 -10.67 14.08 -5.21
N ALA A 156 -11.00 15.36 -5.35
CA ALA A 156 -10.77 16.16 -6.57
C ALA A 156 -9.29 16.54 -6.86
N GLY A 157 -8.33 15.73 -6.39
CA GLY A 157 -6.89 15.94 -6.62
C GLY A 157 -6.22 16.75 -5.50
N GLU A 158 -4.90 16.85 -5.55
CA GLU A 158 -4.15 17.75 -4.67
C GLU A 158 -4.49 19.20 -5.06
N LEU A 159 -5.13 19.91 -4.13
CA LEU A 159 -5.30 21.35 -4.27
C LEU A 159 -3.92 21.96 -3.98
N GLY A 160 -3.23 22.40 -5.02
CA GLY A 160 -2.05 23.25 -4.86
C GLY A 160 -2.42 24.45 -4.00
N ASP A 161 -1.52 24.88 -3.10
CA ASP A 161 -1.70 26.07 -2.31
C ASP A 161 -2.13 27.21 -3.24
N LYS A 162 -3.31 27.78 -3.01
CA LYS A 162 -3.67 29.06 -3.57
C LYS A 162 -2.73 30.07 -2.93
N GLU A 163 -1.59 30.37 -3.59
CA GLU A 163 -0.84 31.57 -3.28
C GLU A 163 -1.82 32.75 -3.31
N GLY A 164 -1.92 33.42 -2.17
CA GLY A 164 -2.85 34.52 -1.99
C GLY A 164 -2.58 35.63 -2.98
N GLU A 165 -3.61 36.02 -3.69
CA GLU A 165 -3.68 37.37 -4.22
C GLU A 165 -3.72 38.35 -3.05
N ALA A 166 -2.67 39.17 -2.95
CA ALA A 166 -2.62 40.36 -2.15
C ALA A 166 -3.27 41.53 -2.93
#